data_8838f8e0c942b84b5a43cca9282d0efc
#
_entry.id   8838f8e0c942b84b5a43cca9282d0efc
#
_cell.length_a   1.000
_cell.length_b   1.000
_cell.length_c   1.000
_cell.angle_alpha   90.00
_cell.angle_beta   90.00
_cell.angle_gamma   90.00
#
_symmetry.space_group_name_H-M   'P 1'
#
loop_
_entity.id
_entity.type
_entity.pdbx_description
1 polymer ?
#
loop_
_entity_poly.entity_id
_entity_poly.type
_entity_poly.pdbx_seq_one_letter_code
_entity_poly.pdbx_strand_id
1 'polypeptide(L)'
;MSLNREEAENTAKVISRALPYIQRFAGKTVVIKYGGNAMVDDRLKQSFARDIVLMKAVGINPVVVHGGGPQIGQLLDKLSIETKFVNGMRVTDSKTMDAVEMVLGGTINKEIVNLISSAGGRAFGVTGKDGRLIKAKKLVVSQKTPEMSVPEIIDIGHVGDVESIDKSVIDMLLKSDYIPVIAPIGVGTDGASYNINADLVAGRVASVLNAEKLMLLTNVTGLQNKQGEILTGLTVNLVDEL
;
A
#
# COMPACT_ATOMS: atom_id res chain seq x y z
N MET A 1 -1.39 10.33 -34.44
CA MET A 1 -0.47 11.48 -34.39
C MET A 1 0.81 11.12 -35.10
N SER A 2 1.22 11.86 -36.15
CA SER A 2 2.52 11.68 -36.77
C SER A 2 3.55 12.48 -35.97
N LEU A 3 4.54 11.81 -35.41
CA LEU A 3 5.69 12.45 -34.76
C LEU A 3 6.56 13.12 -35.86
N ASN A 4 7.11 14.30 -35.59
CA ASN A 4 8.18 14.83 -36.41
C ASN A 4 9.48 14.03 -36.14
N ARG A 5 10.52 14.24 -36.98
CA ARG A 5 11.75 13.45 -36.90
C ARG A 5 12.46 13.57 -35.55
N GLU A 6 12.52 14.77 -34.97
CA GLU A 6 13.19 15.02 -33.69
C GLU A 6 12.44 14.35 -32.54
N GLU A 7 11.12 14.45 -32.54
CA GLU A 7 10.25 13.75 -31.55
C GLU A 7 10.41 12.23 -31.67
N ALA A 8 10.47 11.68 -32.89
CA ALA A 8 10.65 10.25 -33.08
C ALA A 8 12.05 9.77 -32.61
N GLU A 9 13.12 10.51 -32.89
CA GLU A 9 14.47 10.22 -32.41
C GLU A 9 14.57 10.30 -30.87
N ASN A 10 13.95 11.30 -30.24
CA ASN A 10 13.91 11.44 -28.79
C ASN A 10 13.13 10.30 -28.14
N THR A 11 11.98 9.92 -28.70
CA THR A 11 11.18 8.80 -28.23
C THR A 11 11.97 7.49 -28.30
N ALA A 12 12.63 7.22 -29.40
CA ALA A 12 13.48 6.04 -29.59
C ALA A 12 14.63 5.99 -28.57
N LYS A 13 15.28 7.12 -28.29
CA LYS A 13 16.33 7.21 -27.25
C LYS A 13 15.79 6.90 -25.85
N VAL A 14 14.62 7.42 -25.50
CA VAL A 14 14.00 7.16 -24.20
C VAL A 14 13.68 5.67 -24.04
N ILE A 15 13.05 5.05 -25.05
CA ILE A 15 12.72 3.62 -25.04
C ILE A 15 14.00 2.77 -24.95
N SER A 16 15.04 3.11 -25.73
CA SER A 16 16.32 2.38 -25.69
C SER A 16 16.99 2.45 -24.32
N ARG A 17 16.90 3.58 -23.62
CA ARG A 17 17.40 3.73 -22.25
C ARG A 17 16.57 2.97 -21.22
N ALA A 18 15.27 2.80 -21.45
CA ALA A 18 14.38 2.03 -20.57
C ALA A 18 14.57 0.51 -20.75
N LEU A 19 15.04 0.04 -21.92
CA LEU A 19 15.12 -1.38 -22.27
C LEU A 19 15.84 -2.26 -21.22
N PRO A 20 17.02 -1.89 -20.67
CA PRO A 20 17.68 -2.72 -19.64
C PRO A 20 16.84 -2.90 -18.39
N TYR A 21 16.07 -1.88 -17.99
CA TYR A 21 15.16 -1.96 -16.84
C TYR A 21 13.97 -2.84 -17.15
N ILE A 22 13.37 -2.71 -18.32
CA ILE A 22 12.27 -3.56 -18.79
C ILE A 22 12.73 -5.03 -18.78
N GLN A 23 13.87 -5.34 -19.36
CA GLN A 23 14.43 -6.70 -19.39
C GLN A 23 14.72 -7.25 -18.00
N ARG A 24 15.22 -6.42 -17.08
CA ARG A 24 15.51 -6.82 -15.70
C ARG A 24 14.25 -7.17 -14.91
N PHE A 25 13.18 -6.40 -15.09
CA PHE A 25 11.96 -6.52 -14.28
C PHE A 25 10.83 -7.30 -14.98
N ALA A 26 10.96 -7.65 -16.26
CA ALA A 26 9.99 -8.48 -16.98
C ALA A 26 9.78 -9.82 -16.26
N GLY A 27 8.52 -10.20 -16.02
CA GLY A 27 8.12 -11.38 -15.26
C GLY A 27 8.27 -11.26 -13.73
N LYS A 28 8.87 -10.17 -13.24
CA LYS A 28 9.06 -9.96 -11.80
C LYS A 28 7.85 -9.30 -11.16
N THR A 29 7.64 -9.59 -9.89
CA THR A 29 6.61 -8.91 -9.08
C THR A 29 7.20 -7.66 -8.43
N VAL A 30 6.48 -6.56 -8.52
CA VAL A 30 6.78 -5.30 -7.82
C VAL A 30 5.57 -4.94 -6.98
N VAL A 31 5.77 -4.78 -5.68
CA VAL A 31 4.72 -4.32 -4.76
C VAL A 31 4.82 -2.82 -4.61
N ILE A 32 3.72 -2.13 -4.78
CA ILE A 32 3.63 -0.67 -4.67
C ILE A 32 2.65 -0.30 -3.56
N LYS A 33 3.16 0.32 -2.50
CA LYS A 33 2.29 0.95 -1.50
C LYS A 33 1.89 2.33 -2.02
N TYR A 34 0.60 2.51 -2.24
CA TYR A 34 0.00 3.76 -2.72
C TYR A 34 -0.58 4.56 -1.56
N GLY A 35 -0.08 5.77 -1.34
CA GLY A 35 -0.47 6.61 -0.20
C GLY A 35 -0.01 8.06 -0.35
N GLY A 36 -0.28 8.85 0.67
CA GLY A 36 0.13 10.26 0.72
C GLY A 36 -0.56 11.14 -0.31
N ASN A 37 0.14 12.20 -0.75
CA ASN A 37 -0.37 13.19 -1.69
C ASN A 37 -0.76 12.60 -3.05
N ALA A 38 -0.14 11.48 -3.45
CA ALA A 38 -0.48 10.77 -4.68
C ALA A 38 -1.95 10.30 -4.72
N MET A 39 -2.60 10.17 -3.57
CA MET A 39 -4.01 9.79 -3.45
C MET A 39 -4.98 10.98 -3.41
N VAL A 40 -4.49 12.21 -3.40
CA VAL A 40 -5.32 13.42 -3.23
C VAL A 40 -5.30 14.28 -4.50
N ASP A 41 -4.15 14.47 -5.12
CA ASP A 41 -4.01 15.25 -6.36
C ASP A 41 -4.44 14.43 -7.56
N ASP A 42 -5.41 14.94 -8.33
CA ASP A 42 -6.00 14.21 -9.48
C ASP A 42 -4.99 13.95 -10.61
N ARG A 43 -3.99 14.83 -10.80
CA ARG A 43 -2.93 14.62 -11.79
C ARG A 43 -2.01 13.48 -11.36
N LEU A 44 -1.69 13.43 -10.07
CA LEU A 44 -0.88 12.35 -9.53
C LEU A 44 -1.63 11.00 -9.56
N LYS A 45 -2.94 10.99 -9.28
CA LYS A 45 -3.79 9.80 -9.42
C LYS A 45 -3.76 9.25 -10.85
N GLN A 46 -3.94 10.13 -11.84
CA GLN A 46 -3.91 9.72 -13.25
C GLN A 46 -2.52 9.26 -13.70
N SER A 47 -1.45 9.93 -13.22
CA SER A 47 -0.07 9.50 -13.51
C SER A 47 0.20 8.13 -12.93
N PHE A 48 -0.14 7.93 -11.66
CA PHE A 48 -0.02 6.64 -10.99
C PHE A 48 -0.71 5.51 -11.77
N ALA A 49 -1.97 5.72 -12.18
CA ALA A 49 -2.72 4.72 -12.93
C ALA A 49 -2.03 4.35 -14.25
N ARG A 50 -1.54 5.35 -15.00
CA ARG A 50 -0.78 5.13 -16.25
C ARG A 50 0.54 4.38 -16.00
N ASP A 51 1.25 4.72 -14.93
CA ASP A 51 2.52 4.07 -14.57
C ASP A 51 2.30 2.59 -14.22
N ILE A 52 1.25 2.27 -13.47
CA ILE A 52 0.87 0.88 -13.14
C ILE A 52 0.50 0.10 -14.41
N VAL A 53 -0.26 0.70 -15.32
CA VAL A 53 -0.62 0.08 -16.60
C VAL A 53 0.62 -0.12 -17.47
N LEU A 54 1.52 0.86 -17.52
CA LEU A 54 2.79 0.74 -18.24
C LEU A 54 3.64 -0.41 -17.70
N MET A 55 3.79 -0.51 -16.36
CA MET A 55 4.51 -1.63 -15.74
C MET A 55 3.93 -2.97 -16.20
N LYS A 56 2.60 -3.11 -16.19
CA LYS A 56 1.92 -4.33 -16.63
C LYS A 56 2.16 -4.59 -18.12
N ALA A 57 2.06 -3.57 -18.97
CA ALA A 57 2.26 -3.65 -20.43
C ALA A 57 3.67 -4.10 -20.83
N VAL A 58 4.69 -3.75 -20.04
CA VAL A 58 6.08 -4.17 -20.28
C VAL A 58 6.43 -5.51 -19.61
N GLY A 59 5.44 -6.24 -19.10
CA GLY A 59 5.60 -7.59 -18.55
C GLY A 59 5.97 -7.66 -17.07
N ILE A 60 5.93 -6.54 -16.34
CA ILE A 60 6.08 -6.52 -14.88
C ILE A 60 4.74 -6.92 -14.23
N ASN A 61 4.77 -7.54 -13.06
CA ASN A 61 3.59 -7.89 -12.28
C ASN A 61 3.41 -6.91 -11.10
N PRO A 62 2.71 -5.76 -11.30
CA PRO A 62 2.46 -4.82 -10.22
C PRO A 62 1.37 -5.35 -9.28
N VAL A 63 1.59 -5.19 -7.97
CA VAL A 63 0.61 -5.44 -6.91
C VAL A 63 0.51 -4.17 -6.08
N VAL A 64 -0.69 -3.61 -5.99
CA VAL A 64 -0.92 -2.35 -5.29
C VAL A 64 -1.49 -2.63 -3.90
N VAL A 65 -0.90 -2.04 -2.87
CA VAL A 65 -1.46 -1.95 -1.51
C VAL A 65 -1.71 -0.48 -1.21
N HIS A 66 -2.93 -0.10 -0.85
CA HIS A 66 -3.25 1.32 -0.67
C HIS A 66 -3.49 1.69 0.78
N GLY A 67 -3.23 2.95 1.12
CA GLY A 67 -3.65 3.58 2.36
C GLY A 67 -5.02 4.24 2.27
N GLY A 68 -5.32 5.19 3.17
CA GLY A 68 -6.58 5.92 3.16
C GLY A 68 -6.87 6.70 4.44
N GLY A 69 -5.86 6.97 5.25
CA GLY A 69 -6.01 7.68 6.53
C GLY A 69 -6.77 9.01 6.43
N PRO A 70 -6.45 9.91 5.50
CA PRO A 70 -7.18 11.17 5.32
C PRO A 70 -8.66 10.97 4.98
N GLN A 71 -8.97 10.03 4.09
CA GLN A 71 -10.35 9.77 3.66
C GLN A 71 -11.18 9.12 4.77
N ILE A 72 -10.56 8.24 5.58
CA ILE A 72 -11.19 7.72 6.80
C ILE A 72 -11.51 8.89 7.74
N GLY A 73 -10.56 9.80 8.00
CA GLY A 73 -10.78 10.98 8.82
C GLY A 73 -11.98 11.80 8.34
N GLN A 74 -12.03 12.13 7.06
CA GLN A 74 -13.12 12.88 6.45
C GLN A 74 -14.50 12.21 6.63
N LEU A 75 -14.58 10.88 6.56
CA LEU A 75 -15.84 10.18 6.81
C LEU A 75 -16.22 10.22 8.29
N LEU A 76 -15.27 9.99 9.21
CA LEU A 76 -15.49 10.04 10.64
C LEU A 76 -15.96 11.42 11.09
N ASP A 77 -15.35 12.48 10.55
CA ASP A 77 -15.76 13.88 10.79
C ASP A 77 -17.22 14.12 10.36
N LYS A 78 -17.60 13.64 9.15
CA LYS A 78 -18.98 13.73 8.66
C LYS A 78 -19.98 12.96 9.53
N LEU A 79 -19.54 11.87 10.13
CA LEU A 79 -20.35 11.05 11.04
C LEU A 79 -20.31 11.54 12.48
N SER A 80 -19.57 12.62 12.78
CA SER A 80 -19.34 13.15 14.13
C SER A 80 -18.75 12.09 15.09
N ILE A 81 -17.85 11.26 14.57
CA ILE A 81 -17.10 10.27 15.34
C ILE A 81 -15.73 10.83 15.67
N GLU A 82 -15.44 10.98 16.96
CA GLU A 82 -14.13 11.47 17.41
C GLU A 82 -13.02 10.50 17.05
N THR A 83 -11.89 11.06 16.61
CA THR A 83 -10.70 10.31 16.23
C THR A 83 -9.56 10.55 17.21
N LYS A 84 -8.98 9.48 17.73
CA LYS A 84 -7.77 9.50 18.56
C LYS A 84 -6.64 8.71 17.89
N PHE A 85 -5.41 9.11 18.16
CA PHE A 85 -4.22 8.42 17.67
C PHE A 85 -3.29 8.09 18.82
N VAL A 86 -2.72 6.89 18.77
CA VAL A 86 -1.68 6.41 19.68
C VAL A 86 -0.51 5.91 18.84
N ASN A 87 0.67 6.47 19.05
CA ASN A 87 1.88 6.16 18.27
C ASN A 87 1.66 6.18 16.73
N GLY A 88 0.89 7.19 16.25
CA GLY A 88 0.55 7.31 14.82
C GLY A 88 -0.52 6.33 14.30
N MET A 89 -1.02 5.44 15.14
CA MET A 89 -2.10 4.50 14.83
C MET A 89 -3.45 5.04 15.31
N ARG A 90 -4.47 4.96 14.46
CA ARG A 90 -5.84 5.38 14.80
C ARG A 90 -6.46 4.40 15.79
N VAL A 91 -6.89 4.90 16.95
CA VAL A 91 -7.74 4.11 17.85
C VAL A 91 -9.02 3.77 17.10
N THR A 92 -9.31 2.48 16.97
CA THR A 92 -10.34 1.97 16.07
C THR A 92 -11.34 1.12 16.87
N ASP A 93 -12.36 1.75 17.43
CA ASP A 93 -13.49 1.03 18.02
C ASP A 93 -14.38 0.39 16.93
N SER A 94 -15.42 -0.32 17.29
CA SER A 94 -16.27 -1.04 16.33
C SER A 94 -16.93 -0.09 15.33
N LYS A 95 -17.41 1.08 15.75
CA LYS A 95 -18.02 2.08 14.85
C LYS A 95 -16.99 2.68 13.89
N THR A 96 -15.80 2.95 14.40
CA THR A 96 -14.68 3.40 13.58
C THR A 96 -14.26 2.32 12.59
N MET A 97 -14.27 1.04 12.99
CA MET A 97 -13.92 -0.07 12.10
C MET A 97 -14.91 -0.21 10.94
N ASP A 98 -16.21 -0.03 11.18
CA ASP A 98 -17.21 -0.01 10.11
C ASP A 98 -16.92 1.09 9.08
N ALA A 99 -16.58 2.30 9.55
CA ALA A 99 -16.18 3.41 8.67
C ALA A 99 -14.88 3.11 7.90
N VAL A 100 -13.90 2.49 8.56
CA VAL A 100 -12.65 2.03 7.92
C VAL A 100 -12.94 1.03 6.81
N GLU A 101 -13.79 0.03 7.04
CA GLU A 101 -14.17 -0.94 6.02
C GLU A 101 -14.87 -0.29 4.83
N MET A 102 -15.84 0.60 5.07
CA MET A 102 -16.56 1.32 4.01
C MET A 102 -15.58 2.15 3.14
N VAL A 103 -14.65 2.87 3.77
CA VAL A 103 -13.72 3.74 3.06
C VAL A 103 -12.67 2.93 2.33
N LEU A 104 -11.96 2.04 3.03
CA LEU A 104 -10.85 1.30 2.43
C LEU A 104 -11.35 0.27 1.41
N GLY A 105 -12.31 -0.59 1.79
CA GLY A 105 -12.80 -1.68 0.93
C GLY A 105 -13.74 -1.22 -0.19
N GLY A 106 -14.55 -0.20 0.10
CA GLY A 106 -15.54 0.33 -0.83
C GLY A 106 -15.02 1.51 -1.64
N THR A 107 -14.84 2.66 -1.01
CA THR A 107 -14.59 3.92 -1.73
C THR A 107 -13.22 3.94 -2.39
N ILE A 108 -12.14 3.85 -1.61
CA ILE A 108 -10.76 4.03 -2.11
C ILE A 108 -10.36 2.88 -3.02
N ASN A 109 -10.59 1.65 -2.58
CA ASN A 109 -10.22 0.47 -3.37
C ASN A 109 -10.85 0.52 -4.76
N LYS A 110 -12.14 0.84 -4.84
CA LYS A 110 -12.88 0.88 -6.12
C LYS A 110 -12.53 2.11 -6.95
N GLU A 111 -12.18 3.24 -6.32
CA GLU A 111 -11.64 4.40 -7.04
C GLU A 111 -10.31 4.04 -7.74
N ILE A 112 -9.37 3.39 -7.04
CA ILE A 112 -8.08 2.98 -7.62
C ILE A 112 -8.29 1.96 -8.74
N VAL A 113 -9.15 0.96 -8.55
CA VAL A 113 -9.51 -0.02 -9.59
C VAL A 113 -10.06 0.68 -10.83
N ASN A 114 -10.97 1.64 -10.65
CA ASN A 114 -11.55 2.39 -11.75
C ASN A 114 -10.51 3.25 -12.48
N LEU A 115 -9.60 3.92 -11.74
CA LEU A 115 -8.53 4.73 -12.33
C LEU A 115 -7.60 3.88 -13.21
N ILE A 116 -7.16 2.72 -12.71
CA ILE A 116 -6.29 1.80 -13.47
C ILE A 116 -7.04 1.24 -14.68
N SER A 117 -8.32 0.88 -14.52
CA SER A 117 -9.14 0.34 -15.61
C SER A 117 -9.40 1.40 -16.68
N SER A 118 -9.65 2.65 -16.31
CA SER A 118 -9.81 3.78 -17.23
C SER A 118 -8.53 4.12 -17.99
N ALA A 119 -7.36 3.81 -17.41
CA ALA A 119 -6.06 3.93 -18.08
C ALA A 119 -5.74 2.74 -18.99
N GLY A 120 -6.63 1.75 -19.13
CA GLY A 120 -6.48 0.57 -20.00
C GLY A 120 -5.94 -0.68 -19.30
N GLY A 121 -5.77 -0.68 -17.98
CA GLY A 121 -5.36 -1.84 -17.20
C GLY A 121 -6.54 -2.72 -16.78
N ARG A 122 -6.27 -3.95 -16.39
CA ARG A 122 -7.25 -4.86 -15.81
C ARG A 122 -6.99 -4.96 -14.31
N ALA A 123 -7.63 -4.12 -13.51
CA ALA A 123 -7.45 -4.11 -12.06
C ALA A 123 -8.57 -4.88 -11.33
N PHE A 124 -8.22 -5.51 -10.22
CA PHE A 124 -9.17 -6.20 -9.35
C PHE A 124 -8.89 -5.84 -7.89
N GLY A 125 -9.91 -5.31 -7.23
CA GLY A 125 -9.81 -4.84 -5.86
C GLY A 125 -10.28 -5.88 -4.84
N VAL A 126 -9.45 -6.14 -3.85
CA VAL A 126 -9.70 -7.05 -2.72
C VAL A 126 -9.35 -6.37 -1.39
N THR A 127 -9.93 -6.88 -0.33
CA THR A 127 -9.50 -6.63 1.05
C THR A 127 -8.78 -7.87 1.59
N GLY A 128 -8.13 -7.77 2.70
CA GLY A 128 -7.55 -8.95 3.35
C GLY A 128 -8.58 -9.98 3.87
N LYS A 129 -9.88 -9.62 3.89
CA LYS A 129 -10.98 -10.53 4.24
C LYS A 129 -11.31 -11.49 3.09
N ASP A 130 -11.11 -11.04 1.83
CA ASP A 130 -11.43 -11.84 0.65
C ASP A 130 -10.53 -13.07 0.57
N GLY A 131 -11.12 -14.25 0.61
CA GLY A 131 -10.39 -15.50 0.69
C GLY A 131 -9.48 -15.66 1.92
N ARG A 132 -9.72 -14.85 2.97
CA ARG A 132 -8.83 -14.75 4.15
C ARG A 132 -7.37 -14.43 3.78
N LEU A 133 -7.21 -13.56 2.78
CA LEU A 133 -5.90 -13.15 2.25
C LEU A 133 -4.96 -12.62 3.35
N ILE A 134 -5.46 -11.82 4.31
CA ILE A 134 -4.67 -11.30 5.43
C ILE A 134 -5.26 -11.80 6.74
N LYS A 135 -4.59 -12.77 7.37
CA LYS A 135 -4.86 -13.13 8.75
C LYS A 135 -4.22 -12.11 9.68
N ALA A 136 -5.00 -11.60 10.59
CA ALA A 136 -4.59 -10.56 11.53
C ALA A 136 -4.68 -11.05 12.97
N LYS A 137 -3.84 -10.48 13.81
CA LYS A 137 -3.95 -10.54 15.27
C LYS A 137 -4.08 -9.13 15.82
N LYS A 138 -4.77 -8.98 16.95
CA LYS A 138 -4.90 -7.69 17.64
C LYS A 138 -3.51 -7.15 17.97
N LEU A 139 -3.25 -5.90 17.63
CA LEU A 139 -2.01 -5.23 18.01
C LEU A 139 -2.10 -4.78 19.46
N VAL A 140 -1.10 -5.17 20.24
CA VAL A 140 -0.95 -4.73 21.63
C VAL A 140 0.08 -3.61 21.67
N VAL A 141 -0.34 -2.44 22.13
CA VAL A 141 0.54 -1.29 22.32
C VAL A 141 0.88 -1.18 23.81
N SER A 142 2.15 -1.15 24.13
CA SER A 142 2.62 -0.88 25.49
C SER A 142 3.30 0.49 25.53
N GLN A 143 2.94 1.29 26.52
CA GLN A 143 3.62 2.56 26.81
C GLN A 143 4.35 2.44 28.14
N LYS A 144 5.63 2.81 28.16
CA LYS A 144 6.43 2.88 29.38
C LYS A 144 6.96 4.29 29.52
N THR A 145 6.59 4.98 30.59
CA THR A 145 7.25 6.22 30.98
C THR A 145 8.35 5.94 32.00
N PRO A 146 9.36 6.83 32.17
CA PRO A 146 10.43 6.64 33.19
C PRO A 146 9.91 6.43 34.60
N GLU A 147 8.69 6.89 34.90
CA GLU A 147 8.04 6.82 36.22
C GLU A 147 7.27 5.52 36.46
N MET A 148 7.05 4.71 35.41
CA MET A 148 6.30 3.47 35.49
C MET A 148 7.20 2.26 35.75
N SER A 149 6.90 1.51 36.82
CA SER A 149 7.57 0.24 37.12
C SER A 149 7.18 -0.90 36.17
N VAL A 150 5.96 -0.86 35.63
CA VAL A 150 5.42 -1.83 34.66
C VAL A 150 4.82 -1.06 33.48
N PRO A 151 5.06 -1.51 32.22
CA PRO A 151 4.44 -0.90 31.04
C PRO A 151 2.91 -0.95 31.13
N GLU A 152 2.25 0.16 30.79
CA GLU A 152 0.80 0.20 30.62
C GLU A 152 0.41 -0.36 29.25
N ILE A 153 -0.58 -1.25 29.21
CA ILE A 153 -1.16 -1.75 27.97
C ILE A 153 -2.29 -0.80 27.56
N ILE A 154 -2.14 -0.20 26.38
CA ILE A 154 -3.15 0.67 25.79
C ILE A 154 -3.98 -0.14 24.78
N ASP A 155 -5.28 -0.25 25.02
CA ASP A 155 -6.20 -0.84 24.05
C ASP A 155 -6.54 0.18 22.96
N ILE A 156 -6.12 -0.10 21.74
CA ILE A 156 -6.38 0.72 20.56
C ILE A 156 -7.48 0.12 19.66
N GLY A 157 -8.24 -0.83 20.19
CA GLY A 157 -9.41 -1.43 19.53
C GLY A 157 -9.05 -2.41 18.41
N HIS A 158 -9.74 -2.24 17.28
CA HIS A 158 -9.58 -3.09 16.07
C HIS A 158 -8.36 -2.69 15.21
N VAL A 159 -7.23 -2.48 15.85
CA VAL A 159 -5.95 -2.29 15.15
C VAL A 159 -5.19 -3.62 15.18
N GLY A 160 -4.73 -4.05 14.02
CA GLY A 160 -4.09 -5.35 13.85
C GLY A 160 -2.66 -5.28 13.35
N ASP A 161 -1.96 -6.38 13.60
CA ASP A 161 -0.72 -6.74 12.92
C ASP A 161 -0.98 -7.94 11.99
N VAL A 162 -0.17 -8.06 10.94
CA VAL A 162 -0.26 -9.18 10.00
C VAL A 162 0.31 -10.45 10.64
N GLU A 163 -0.56 -11.43 10.89
CA GLU A 163 -0.14 -12.75 11.36
C GLU A 163 0.41 -13.58 10.20
N SER A 164 -0.35 -13.68 9.11
CA SER A 164 0.06 -14.37 7.89
C SER A 164 -0.70 -13.84 6.67
N ILE A 165 -0.16 -14.10 5.48
CA ILE A 165 -0.78 -13.79 4.19
C ILE A 165 -0.91 -15.08 3.39
N ASP A 166 -2.14 -15.39 2.95
CA ASP A 166 -2.41 -16.42 1.95
C ASP A 166 -2.37 -15.79 0.55
N LYS A 167 -1.28 -16.01 -0.16
CA LYS A 167 -1.09 -15.40 -1.47
C LYS A 167 -1.91 -16.04 -2.61
N SER A 168 -2.71 -17.07 -2.34
CA SER A 168 -3.46 -17.81 -3.38
C SER A 168 -4.36 -16.89 -4.22
N VAL A 169 -5.03 -15.93 -3.58
CA VAL A 169 -5.88 -14.93 -4.26
C VAL A 169 -5.03 -14.02 -5.16
N ILE A 170 -3.87 -13.57 -4.69
CA ILE A 170 -2.97 -12.71 -5.47
C ILE A 170 -2.41 -13.49 -6.67
N ASP A 171 -1.93 -14.72 -6.43
CA ASP A 171 -1.40 -15.59 -7.49
C ASP A 171 -2.45 -15.88 -8.56
N MET A 172 -3.70 -16.11 -8.18
CA MET A 172 -4.83 -16.30 -9.10
C MET A 172 -5.06 -15.06 -9.97
N LEU A 173 -5.08 -13.88 -9.36
CA LEU A 173 -5.27 -12.62 -10.08
C LEU A 173 -4.13 -12.34 -11.05
N LEU A 174 -2.89 -12.52 -10.62
CA LEU A 174 -1.71 -12.32 -11.46
C LEU A 174 -1.69 -13.29 -12.66
N LYS A 175 -2.03 -14.57 -12.44
CA LYS A 175 -2.14 -15.58 -13.51
C LYS A 175 -3.26 -15.29 -14.49
N SER A 176 -4.33 -14.61 -14.05
CA SER A 176 -5.47 -14.19 -14.89
C SER A 176 -5.26 -12.81 -15.52
N ASP A 177 -4.04 -12.29 -15.49
CA ASP A 177 -3.62 -11.00 -16.04
C ASP A 177 -4.31 -9.77 -15.40
N TYR A 178 -4.74 -9.89 -14.16
CA TYR A 178 -5.23 -8.77 -13.37
C TYR A 178 -4.11 -8.10 -12.58
N ILE A 179 -4.33 -6.84 -12.25
CA ILE A 179 -3.53 -6.04 -11.32
C ILE A 179 -4.25 -6.06 -9.97
N PRO A 180 -3.72 -6.77 -8.94
CA PRO A 180 -4.34 -6.79 -7.62
C PRO A 180 -4.24 -5.43 -6.94
N VAL A 181 -5.34 -4.95 -6.36
CA VAL A 181 -5.41 -3.74 -5.53
C VAL A 181 -5.93 -4.13 -4.15
N ILE A 182 -5.09 -4.06 -3.13
CA ILE A 182 -5.32 -4.63 -1.81
C ILE A 182 -5.59 -3.52 -0.80
N ALA A 183 -6.74 -3.59 -0.13
CA ALA A 183 -7.04 -2.77 1.04
C ALA A 183 -6.47 -3.42 2.31
N PRO A 184 -5.83 -2.67 3.22
CA PRO A 184 -5.12 -3.20 4.38
C PRO A 184 -6.07 -3.50 5.56
N ILE A 185 -7.05 -4.35 5.31
CA ILE A 185 -8.01 -4.86 6.31
C ILE A 185 -7.75 -6.34 6.48
N GLY A 186 -7.41 -6.76 7.70
CA GLY A 186 -7.21 -8.18 8.01
C GLY A 186 -8.40 -8.78 8.77
N VAL A 187 -8.43 -10.10 8.87
CA VAL A 187 -9.43 -10.86 9.64
C VAL A 187 -8.74 -11.73 10.68
N GLY A 188 -9.22 -11.65 11.93
CA GLY A 188 -8.78 -12.48 13.03
C GLY A 188 -9.32 -13.92 12.96
N THR A 189 -8.81 -14.79 13.81
CA THR A 189 -9.30 -16.17 13.95
C THR A 189 -10.74 -16.22 14.46
N ASP A 190 -11.16 -15.19 15.19
CA ASP A 190 -12.50 -14.96 15.71
C ASP A 190 -13.47 -14.37 14.68
N GLY A 191 -12.98 -14.04 13.49
CA GLY A 191 -13.74 -13.37 12.43
C GLY A 191 -13.79 -11.85 12.56
N ALA A 192 -13.19 -11.26 13.59
CA ALA A 192 -13.14 -9.81 13.76
C ALA A 192 -12.27 -9.16 12.68
N SER A 193 -12.69 -7.98 12.24
CA SER A 193 -11.92 -7.18 11.28
C SER A 193 -10.89 -6.31 11.99
N TYR A 194 -9.76 -6.11 11.35
CA TYR A 194 -8.67 -5.28 11.86
C TYR A 194 -8.17 -4.29 10.82
N ASN A 195 -8.05 -3.03 11.22
CA ASN A 195 -7.37 -1.99 10.48
C ASN A 195 -5.86 -2.17 10.64
N ILE A 196 -5.14 -2.32 9.55
CA ILE A 196 -3.70 -2.57 9.57
C ILE A 196 -2.97 -1.44 8.83
N ASN A 197 -1.78 -1.09 9.29
CA ASN A 197 -0.94 -0.12 8.60
C ASN A 197 -0.59 -0.63 7.19
N ALA A 198 -0.84 0.20 6.18
CA ALA A 198 -0.64 -0.16 4.77
C ALA A 198 0.84 -0.44 4.42
N ASP A 199 1.80 0.21 5.09
CA ASP A 199 3.23 -0.03 4.86
C ASP A 199 3.63 -1.42 5.38
N LEU A 200 3.09 -1.83 6.53
CA LEU A 200 3.29 -3.17 7.07
C LEU A 200 2.69 -4.24 6.16
N VAL A 201 1.46 -4.03 5.69
CA VAL A 201 0.81 -4.96 4.74
C VAL A 201 1.63 -5.05 3.47
N ALA A 202 2.06 -3.93 2.89
CA ALA A 202 2.87 -3.92 1.67
C ALA A 202 4.19 -4.67 1.85
N GLY A 203 4.88 -4.47 2.97
CA GLY A 203 6.09 -5.21 3.31
C GLY A 203 5.88 -6.72 3.41
N ARG A 204 4.79 -7.15 4.09
CA ARG A 204 4.44 -8.56 4.22
C ARG A 204 4.04 -9.19 2.90
N VAL A 205 3.24 -8.49 2.09
CA VAL A 205 2.87 -8.92 0.72
C VAL A 205 4.12 -9.07 -0.14
N ALA A 206 5.04 -8.09 -0.12
CA ALA A 206 6.29 -8.15 -0.87
C ALA A 206 7.14 -9.37 -0.47
N SER A 207 7.24 -9.65 0.84
CA SER A 207 7.98 -10.80 1.37
C SER A 207 7.37 -12.13 0.90
N VAL A 208 6.07 -12.33 1.05
CA VAL A 208 5.38 -13.59 0.70
C VAL A 208 5.38 -13.85 -0.80
N LEU A 209 5.35 -12.79 -1.62
CA LEU A 209 5.42 -12.89 -3.08
C LEU A 209 6.86 -13.01 -3.60
N ASN A 210 7.88 -12.95 -2.75
CA ASN A 210 9.29 -12.80 -3.15
C ASN A 210 9.44 -11.69 -4.19
N ALA A 211 8.84 -10.53 -3.91
CA ALA A 211 8.84 -9.41 -4.84
C ALA A 211 10.26 -8.91 -5.09
N GLU A 212 10.58 -8.63 -6.36
CA GLU A 212 11.87 -8.05 -6.75
C GLU A 212 12.08 -6.65 -6.15
N LYS A 213 10.95 -5.91 -5.92
CA LYS A 213 11.00 -4.56 -5.36
C LYS A 213 9.73 -4.24 -4.58
N LEU A 214 9.91 -3.51 -3.49
CA LEU A 214 8.86 -2.79 -2.78
C LEU A 214 9.07 -1.29 -3.01
N MET A 215 8.02 -0.60 -3.45
CA MET A 215 8.01 0.86 -3.63
C MET A 215 6.98 1.46 -2.66
N LEU A 216 7.43 2.39 -1.84
CA LEU A 216 6.58 3.12 -0.90
C LEU A 216 6.36 4.55 -1.42
N LEU A 217 5.16 4.84 -1.95
CA LEU A 217 4.79 6.19 -2.32
C LEU A 217 4.28 6.93 -1.09
N THR A 218 4.98 7.97 -0.71
CA THR A 218 4.75 8.74 0.51
C THR A 218 5.04 10.22 0.29
N ASN A 219 4.78 11.06 1.29
CA ASN A 219 5.01 12.51 1.22
C ASN A 219 6.46 12.91 1.47
N VAL A 220 7.31 11.98 1.85
CA VAL A 220 8.74 12.22 2.08
C VAL A 220 9.57 11.62 0.94
N THR A 221 10.70 12.24 0.65
CA THR A 221 11.57 11.87 -0.46
C THR A 221 12.36 10.58 -0.24
N GLY A 222 12.36 10.04 0.99
CA GLY A 222 13.07 8.82 1.36
C GLY A 222 13.30 8.71 2.86
N LEU A 223 14.00 7.68 3.28
CA LEU A 223 14.46 7.55 4.66
C LEU A 223 15.48 8.65 4.98
N GLN A 224 15.34 9.26 6.14
CA GLN A 224 16.20 10.36 6.59
C GLN A 224 16.86 10.01 7.91
N ASN A 225 18.09 10.45 8.11
CA ASN A 225 18.73 10.43 9.42
C ASN A 225 18.17 11.54 10.32
N LYS A 226 18.68 11.61 11.57
CA LYS A 226 18.25 12.63 12.55
C LYS A 226 18.57 14.07 12.12
N GLN A 227 19.45 14.25 11.14
CA GLN A 227 19.85 15.53 10.56
C GLN A 227 19.00 15.91 9.32
N GLY A 228 18.06 15.03 8.88
CA GLY A 228 17.20 15.25 7.71
C GLY A 228 17.86 14.88 6.38
N GLU A 229 19.01 14.23 6.38
CA GLU A 229 19.70 13.79 5.16
C GLU A 229 19.10 12.47 4.66
N ILE A 230 18.91 12.37 3.33
CA ILE A 230 18.35 11.16 2.71
C ILE A 230 19.37 10.03 2.74
N LEU A 231 18.97 8.91 3.32
CA LEU A 231 19.78 7.70 3.39
C LEU A 231 19.48 6.83 2.15
N THR A 232 20.56 6.43 1.46
CA THR A 232 20.49 5.54 0.28
C THR A 232 21.47 4.39 0.43
N GLY A 233 21.20 3.27 -0.26
CA GLY A 233 22.09 2.11 -0.23
C GLY A 233 22.16 1.38 1.09
N LEU A 234 21.13 1.52 1.95
CA LEU A 234 21.06 0.86 3.24
C LEU A 234 21.01 -0.67 3.05
N THR A 235 21.81 -1.35 3.84
CA THR A 235 21.74 -2.81 4.02
C THR A 235 20.95 -3.13 5.30
N VAL A 236 20.51 -4.40 5.44
CA VAL A 236 19.77 -4.85 6.64
C VAL A 236 20.56 -4.51 7.92
N ASN A 237 21.86 -4.78 7.94
CA ASN A 237 22.71 -4.50 9.11
C ASN A 237 22.75 -3.00 9.47
N LEU A 238 22.76 -2.11 8.45
CA LEU A 238 22.76 -0.67 8.69
C LEU A 238 21.39 -0.16 9.19
N VAL A 239 20.31 -0.83 8.82
CA VAL A 239 18.96 -0.47 9.31
C VAL A 239 18.79 -0.83 10.79
N ASP A 240 19.38 -1.94 11.24
CA ASP A 240 19.34 -2.36 12.64
C ASP A 240 20.15 -1.45 13.58
N GLU A 241 21.08 -0.64 13.03
CA GLU A 241 21.93 0.32 13.77
C GLU A 241 21.31 1.74 13.84
N LEU A 242 20.20 2.02 13.10
CA LEU A 242 19.52 3.34 13.06
C LEU A 242 18.44 3.47 14.13
#